data_222006be6947b3fc1b083a1f95fc417f
#
_entry.id   222006be6947b3fc1b083a1f95fc417f
#
_cell.length_a   1.000
_cell.length_b   1.000
_cell.length_c   1.000
_cell.angle_alpha   90.00
_cell.angle_beta   90.00
_cell.angle_gamma   90.00
#
_symmetry.space_group_name_H-M   'P 1'
#
loop_
_entity.id
_entity.type
_entity.pdbx_description
1 polymer ?
#
loop_
_entity_poly.entity_id
_entity_poly.type
_entity_poly.pdbx_seq_one_letter_code
_entity_poly.pdbx_strand_id
1 'polypeptide(L)'
;IETIESVVAEDDLTVVFNLKTVTGPFEIYMAFPGSSIVPKDLVESGHDLNAEPVGSGPFKFVSYTPRDSIKFVKNEAYYESGKPYFDEMTYRIVADPTALANGMKSGEINFSNEVPPKDWNSITSQSNMVDAVLEGSRYYWMLPNHERGVLGDPLVRQAIAHALNRRS
;
A
#
# COMPACT_ATOMS: atom_id res chain seq x y z
N ILE A 1 16.13 -7.28 -8.56
CA ILE A 1 16.12 -5.95 -9.23
C ILE A 1 17.32 -5.94 -10.15
N GLU A 2 17.09 -5.90 -11.47
CA GLU A 2 18.13 -6.03 -12.50
C GLU A 2 19.21 -4.92 -12.46
N THR A 3 18.89 -3.78 -11.88
CA THR A 3 19.79 -2.61 -11.78
C THR A 3 20.85 -2.73 -10.70
N ILE A 4 20.70 -3.63 -9.73
CA ILE A 4 21.68 -3.83 -8.66
C ILE A 4 22.77 -4.78 -9.13
N GLU A 5 24.03 -4.38 -8.99
CA GLU A 5 25.20 -5.22 -9.27
C GLU A 5 25.57 -6.05 -8.04
N SER A 6 25.69 -5.37 -6.89
CA SER A 6 25.99 -6.03 -5.61
C SER A 6 25.42 -5.23 -4.43
N VAL A 7 25.26 -5.91 -3.31
CA VAL A 7 24.93 -5.32 -2.02
C VAL A 7 25.96 -5.77 -1.01
N VAL A 8 26.60 -4.83 -0.33
CA VAL A 8 27.70 -5.11 0.61
C VAL A 8 27.40 -4.42 1.94
N ALA A 9 27.51 -5.16 3.03
CA ALA A 9 27.59 -4.58 4.36
C ALA A 9 29.05 -4.12 4.59
N GLU A 10 29.27 -2.81 4.58
CA GLU A 10 30.60 -2.22 4.78
C GLU A 10 30.98 -2.24 6.27
N ASP A 11 30.00 -2.03 7.13
CA ASP A 11 30.10 -2.15 8.59
C ASP A 11 28.73 -2.51 9.20
N ASP A 12 28.61 -2.49 10.51
CA ASP A 12 27.39 -2.85 11.26
C ASP A 12 26.19 -1.91 10.99
N LEU A 13 26.44 -0.72 10.45
CA LEU A 13 25.43 0.32 10.25
C LEU A 13 25.34 0.79 8.80
N THR A 14 26.23 0.32 7.92
CA THR A 14 26.37 0.80 6.54
C THR A 14 26.13 -0.31 5.54
N VAL A 15 25.13 -0.15 4.67
CA VAL A 15 24.87 -1.03 3.54
C VAL A 15 25.07 -0.25 2.23
N VAL A 16 25.95 -0.76 1.36
CA VAL A 16 26.26 -0.15 0.08
C VAL A 16 25.62 -0.94 -1.06
N PHE A 17 24.81 -0.26 -1.85
CA PHE A 17 24.22 -0.79 -3.08
C PHE A 17 25.04 -0.31 -4.28
N ASN A 18 25.75 -1.21 -4.93
CA ASN A 18 26.43 -0.93 -6.18
C ASN A 18 25.45 -1.13 -7.34
N LEU A 19 25.27 -0.12 -8.16
CA LEU A 19 24.35 -0.17 -9.28
C LEU A 19 25.12 -0.37 -10.59
N LYS A 20 24.61 -1.22 -11.49
CA LYS A 20 25.15 -1.43 -12.84
C LYS A 20 25.10 -0.16 -13.69
N THR A 21 24.07 0.66 -13.47
CA THR A 21 23.88 1.92 -14.17
C THR A 21 23.23 2.93 -13.22
N VAL A 22 23.48 4.21 -13.45
CA VAL A 22 22.85 5.27 -12.67
C VAL A 22 21.33 5.20 -12.87
N THR A 23 20.61 5.01 -11.79
CA THR A 23 19.14 4.86 -11.78
C THR A 23 18.55 5.95 -10.88
N GLY A 24 18.03 7.03 -11.49
CA GLY A 24 17.49 8.18 -10.76
C GLY A 24 16.43 7.82 -9.71
N PRO A 25 15.43 6.95 -10.00
CA PRO A 25 14.39 6.59 -9.04
C PRO A 25 14.78 5.45 -8.08
N PHE A 26 16.07 5.13 -7.91
CA PHE A 26 16.49 3.99 -7.08
C PHE A 26 15.97 4.07 -5.64
N GLU A 27 16.07 5.23 -5.00
CA GLU A 27 15.58 5.42 -3.62
C GLU A 27 14.06 5.20 -3.52
N ILE A 28 13.30 5.61 -4.54
CA ILE A 28 11.86 5.37 -4.60
C ILE A 28 11.58 3.87 -4.69
N TYR A 29 12.36 3.12 -5.45
CA TYR A 29 12.21 1.67 -5.55
C TYR A 29 12.53 0.97 -4.23
N MET A 30 13.47 1.50 -3.45
CA MET A 30 13.78 0.98 -2.11
C MET A 30 12.69 1.25 -1.08
N ALA A 31 11.79 2.20 -1.34
CA ALA A 31 10.61 2.47 -0.50
C ALA A 31 9.42 1.53 -0.78
N PHE A 32 9.50 0.66 -1.79
CA PHE A 32 8.44 -0.31 -2.06
C PHE A 32 8.42 -1.45 -1.02
N PRO A 33 7.24 -2.03 -0.75
CA PRO A 33 7.09 -3.11 0.25
C PRO A 33 8.03 -4.30 0.07
N GLY A 34 8.40 -4.63 -1.19
CA GLY A 34 9.35 -5.70 -1.50
C GLY A 34 10.80 -5.44 -1.07
N SER A 35 11.12 -4.23 -0.64
CA SER A 35 12.43 -3.83 -0.12
C SER A 35 12.41 -3.62 1.40
N SER A 36 11.36 -4.11 2.09
CA SER A 36 11.26 -4.01 3.55
C SER A 36 12.41 -4.73 4.24
N ILE A 37 12.98 -4.07 5.26
CA ILE A 37 14.07 -4.63 6.06
C ILE A 37 13.49 -5.59 7.09
N VAL A 38 14.05 -6.79 7.15
CA VAL A 38 13.64 -7.87 8.05
C VAL A 38 14.82 -8.38 8.87
N PRO A 39 14.62 -8.97 10.07
CA PRO A 39 15.70 -9.51 10.88
C PRO A 39 16.41 -10.67 10.18
N LYS A 40 17.74 -10.60 10.12
CA LYS A 40 18.60 -11.61 9.47
C LYS A 40 18.44 -13.00 10.08
N ASP A 41 18.41 -13.09 11.40
CA ASP A 41 18.29 -14.34 12.14
C ASP A 41 16.97 -15.06 11.86
N LEU A 42 15.89 -14.34 11.67
CA LEU A 42 14.60 -14.91 11.29
C LEU A 42 14.62 -15.46 9.86
N VAL A 43 15.27 -14.76 8.94
CA VAL A 43 15.43 -15.23 7.56
C VAL A 43 16.28 -16.51 7.53
N GLU A 44 17.41 -16.53 8.25
CA GLU A 44 18.33 -17.67 8.30
C GLU A 44 17.72 -18.88 9.02
N SER A 45 16.83 -18.67 9.99
CA SER A 45 16.12 -19.77 10.67
C SER A 45 14.96 -20.35 9.85
N GLY A 46 14.60 -19.72 8.72
CA GLY A 46 13.46 -20.14 7.90
C GLY A 46 12.11 -19.77 8.50
N HIS A 47 12.05 -18.73 9.35
CA HIS A 47 10.81 -18.19 9.90
C HIS A 47 9.88 -17.69 8.78
N ASP A 48 8.59 -18.04 8.86
CA ASP A 48 7.60 -17.60 7.86
C ASP A 48 7.13 -16.18 8.13
N LEU A 49 7.83 -15.22 7.54
CA LEU A 49 7.50 -13.80 7.62
C LEU A 49 6.16 -13.43 6.95
N ASN A 50 5.55 -14.33 6.15
CA ASN A 50 4.21 -14.09 5.61
C ASN A 50 3.12 -14.41 6.64
N ALA A 51 3.36 -15.40 7.49
CA ALA A 51 2.44 -15.76 8.58
C ALA A 51 2.64 -14.87 9.81
N GLU A 52 3.88 -14.60 10.16
CA GLU A 52 4.27 -13.81 11.34
C GLU A 52 5.29 -12.72 10.95
N PRO A 53 4.83 -11.60 10.35
CA PRO A 53 5.72 -10.54 9.91
C PRO A 53 6.40 -9.82 11.07
N VAL A 54 7.71 -9.63 10.95
CA VAL A 54 8.53 -8.87 11.88
C VAL A 54 9.31 -7.80 11.10
N GLY A 55 9.23 -6.56 11.54
CA GLY A 55 9.91 -5.43 10.92
C GLY A 55 10.28 -4.36 11.94
N SER A 56 10.91 -3.28 11.48
CA SER A 56 11.36 -2.15 12.29
C SER A 56 10.32 -1.02 12.41
N GLY A 57 9.08 -1.26 11.96
CA GLY A 57 8.01 -0.27 11.92
C GLY A 57 7.46 0.14 13.30
N PRO A 58 6.56 1.16 13.32
CA PRO A 58 5.98 1.67 14.56
C PRO A 58 4.99 0.70 15.24
N PHE A 59 4.54 -0.32 14.54
CA PHE A 59 3.61 -1.32 15.07
C PHE A 59 4.15 -2.74 14.90
N LYS A 60 3.83 -3.60 15.87
CA LYS A 60 4.11 -5.03 15.84
C LYS A 60 2.85 -5.79 15.45
N PHE A 61 3.00 -6.81 14.62
CA PHE A 61 1.93 -7.73 14.26
C PHE A 61 1.48 -8.55 15.47
N VAL A 62 0.17 -8.76 15.57
CA VAL A 62 -0.44 -9.60 16.63
C VAL A 62 -1.15 -10.78 16.03
N SER A 63 -2.04 -10.55 15.07
CA SER A 63 -2.83 -11.63 14.46
C SER A 63 -3.43 -11.22 13.12
N TYR A 64 -3.67 -12.20 12.29
CA TYR A 64 -4.41 -12.11 11.05
C TYR A 64 -5.59 -13.08 11.05
N THR A 65 -6.79 -12.55 10.91
CA THR A 65 -7.99 -13.34 10.66
C THR A 65 -8.38 -13.17 9.19
N PRO A 66 -8.28 -14.22 8.37
CA PRO A 66 -8.55 -14.14 6.94
C PRO A 66 -9.91 -13.52 6.62
N ARG A 67 -9.96 -12.55 5.71
CA ARG A 67 -11.16 -11.81 5.25
C ARG A 67 -11.84 -10.97 6.33
N ASP A 68 -11.27 -10.81 7.48
CA ASP A 68 -11.82 -10.03 8.58
C ASP A 68 -10.87 -8.91 9.00
N SER A 69 -9.74 -9.24 9.62
CA SER A 69 -8.89 -8.21 10.21
C SER A 69 -7.44 -8.61 10.39
N ILE A 70 -6.58 -7.58 10.48
CA ILE A 70 -5.20 -7.69 10.93
C ILE A 70 -5.06 -6.80 12.17
N LYS A 71 -4.49 -7.34 13.25
CA LYS A 71 -4.28 -6.60 14.49
C LYS A 71 -2.81 -6.31 14.72
N PHE A 72 -2.57 -5.11 15.21
CA PHE A 72 -1.26 -4.61 15.55
C PHE A 72 -1.27 -3.94 16.91
N VAL A 73 -0.13 -3.97 17.60
CA VAL A 73 0.12 -3.22 18.82
C VAL A 73 1.32 -2.32 18.63
N LYS A 74 1.41 -1.27 19.42
CA LYS A 74 2.53 -0.34 19.43
C LYS A 74 3.87 -1.05 19.60
N ASN A 75 4.87 -0.60 18.86
CA ASN A 75 6.24 -1.00 19.04
C ASN A 75 6.92 -0.02 20.01
N GLU A 76 7.06 -0.40 21.28
CA GLU A 76 7.70 0.43 22.30
C GLU A 76 9.19 0.70 22.00
N ALA A 77 9.82 -0.12 21.16
CA ALA A 77 11.20 0.05 20.72
C ALA A 77 11.32 0.79 19.38
N TYR A 78 10.25 1.47 18.93
CA TYR A 78 10.31 2.24 17.70
C TYR A 78 11.31 3.40 17.84
N TYR A 79 12.12 3.61 16.79
CA TYR A 79 13.24 4.55 16.83
C TYR A 79 12.84 6.03 16.95
N GLU A 80 11.62 6.40 16.53
CA GLU A 80 11.11 7.75 16.68
C GLU A 80 10.44 7.93 18.06
N SER A 81 11.05 8.72 18.93
CA SER A 81 10.52 8.96 20.27
C SER A 81 9.12 9.58 20.25
N GLY A 82 8.21 9.07 21.08
CA GLY A 82 6.82 9.54 21.17
C GLY A 82 5.89 9.02 20.07
N LYS A 83 6.37 8.14 19.21
CA LYS A 83 5.55 7.48 18.18
C LYS A 83 5.52 5.97 18.40
N PRO A 84 4.49 5.29 17.88
CA PRO A 84 3.25 5.84 17.35
C PRO A 84 2.36 6.44 18.44
N TYR A 85 1.37 7.25 18.04
CA TYR A 85 0.42 7.87 18.97
C TYR A 85 -0.69 6.94 19.45
N PHE A 86 -0.92 5.85 18.73
CA PHE A 86 -1.93 4.84 19.04
C PHE A 86 -1.25 3.65 19.71
N ASP A 87 -1.93 3.04 20.68
CA ASP A 87 -1.43 1.83 21.35
C ASP A 87 -1.76 0.57 20.55
N GLU A 88 -2.90 0.59 19.85
CA GLU A 88 -3.38 -0.52 19.03
C GLU A 88 -3.94 -0.02 17.69
N MET A 89 -3.83 -0.85 16.67
CA MET A 89 -4.43 -0.63 15.36
C MET A 89 -5.05 -1.92 14.85
N THR A 90 -6.31 -1.86 14.44
CA THR A 90 -6.98 -2.96 13.75
C THR A 90 -7.28 -2.56 12.32
N TYR A 91 -6.66 -3.22 11.37
CA TYR A 91 -6.96 -3.06 9.94
C TYR A 91 -8.09 -4.03 9.58
N ARG A 92 -9.28 -3.50 9.27
CA ARG A 92 -10.45 -4.30 8.89
C ARG A 92 -10.54 -4.45 7.38
N ILE A 93 -10.83 -5.66 6.93
CA ILE A 93 -11.01 -5.99 5.51
C ILE A 93 -12.50 -5.90 5.19
N VAL A 94 -12.95 -4.76 4.65
CA VAL A 94 -14.35 -4.52 4.33
C VAL A 94 -14.52 -4.50 2.81
N ALA A 95 -15.06 -5.59 2.26
CA ALA A 95 -15.23 -5.74 0.81
C ALA A 95 -16.45 -4.99 0.25
N ASP A 96 -17.51 -4.79 1.06
CA ASP A 96 -18.71 -4.10 0.63
C ASP A 96 -18.61 -2.60 0.88
N PRO A 97 -18.71 -1.75 -0.17
CA PRO A 97 -18.61 -0.30 -0.02
C PRO A 97 -19.70 0.32 0.84
N THR A 98 -20.90 -0.30 0.91
CA THR A 98 -22.00 0.21 1.74
C THR A 98 -21.75 -0.10 3.21
N ALA A 99 -21.21 -1.29 3.51
CA ALA A 99 -20.77 -1.65 4.86
C ALA A 99 -19.64 -0.73 5.34
N LEU A 100 -18.66 -0.41 4.47
CA LEU A 100 -17.61 0.56 4.77
C LEU A 100 -18.20 1.93 5.12
N ALA A 101 -19.09 2.47 4.27
CA ALA A 101 -19.70 3.77 4.51
C ALA A 101 -20.52 3.80 5.81
N ASN A 102 -21.26 2.74 6.10
CA ASN A 102 -22.03 2.63 7.35
C ASN A 102 -21.13 2.53 8.58
N GLY A 103 -20.04 1.75 8.51
CA GLY A 103 -19.05 1.63 9.57
C GLY A 103 -18.36 2.97 9.88
N MET A 104 -18.08 3.78 8.87
CA MET A 104 -17.56 5.14 9.06
C MET A 104 -18.59 6.06 9.69
N LYS A 105 -19.85 6.03 9.23
CA LYS A 105 -20.95 6.85 9.79
C LYS A 105 -21.24 6.50 11.26
N SER A 106 -21.12 5.25 11.64
CA SER A 106 -21.33 4.80 13.03
C SER A 106 -20.12 5.03 13.95
N GLY A 107 -18.95 5.36 13.38
CA GLY A 107 -17.69 5.46 14.13
C GLY A 107 -17.01 4.12 14.43
N GLU A 108 -17.52 3.01 13.90
CA GLU A 108 -16.88 1.69 13.99
C GLU A 108 -15.57 1.64 13.18
N ILE A 109 -15.52 2.37 12.05
CA ILE A 109 -14.33 2.56 11.24
C ILE A 109 -13.88 4.01 11.39
N ASN A 110 -12.70 4.21 11.94
CA ASN A 110 -12.18 5.54 12.26
C ASN A 110 -11.36 6.15 11.13
N PHE A 111 -10.86 5.33 10.21
CA PHE A 111 -10.05 5.77 9.06
C PHE A 111 -10.31 4.89 7.84
N SER A 112 -10.39 5.50 6.66
CA SER A 112 -10.38 4.81 5.38
C SER A 112 -9.66 5.67 4.35
N ASN A 113 -8.82 5.04 3.52
CA ASN A 113 -8.21 5.69 2.36
C ASN A 113 -9.10 5.61 1.11
N GLU A 114 -10.23 4.93 1.18
CA GLU A 114 -11.19 4.79 0.09
C GLU A 114 -12.59 5.01 0.62
N VAL A 115 -13.15 6.18 0.33
CA VAL A 115 -14.54 6.50 0.64
C VAL A 115 -15.36 6.40 -0.64
N PRO A 116 -16.49 5.65 -0.67
CA PRO A 116 -17.33 5.60 -1.85
C PRO A 116 -17.80 7.01 -2.25
N PRO A 117 -17.61 7.44 -3.52
CA PRO A 117 -17.94 8.81 -3.93
C PRO A 117 -19.39 9.22 -3.65
N LYS A 118 -20.34 8.30 -3.78
CA LYS A 118 -21.76 8.52 -3.47
C LYS A 118 -22.04 8.86 -2.00
N ASP A 119 -21.17 8.39 -1.09
CA ASP A 119 -21.33 8.56 0.36
C ASP A 119 -20.43 9.67 0.93
N TRP A 120 -19.56 10.25 0.09
CA TRP A 120 -18.56 11.25 0.49
C TRP A 120 -19.16 12.36 1.34
N ASN A 121 -20.13 13.11 0.78
CA ASN A 121 -20.75 14.24 1.48
C ASN A 121 -21.41 13.84 2.79
N SER A 122 -22.06 12.68 2.84
CA SER A 122 -22.76 12.21 4.04
C SER A 122 -21.82 11.75 5.16
N ILE A 123 -20.57 11.43 4.83
CA ILE A 123 -19.54 11.05 5.79
C ILE A 123 -18.77 12.30 6.23
N THR A 124 -18.27 13.09 5.30
CA THR A 124 -17.39 14.24 5.59
C THR A 124 -18.12 15.43 6.24
N SER A 125 -19.46 15.51 6.12
CA SER A 125 -20.25 16.53 6.81
C SER A 125 -20.45 16.27 8.31
N GLN A 126 -20.04 15.11 8.82
CA GLN A 126 -20.12 14.81 10.25
C GLN A 126 -19.06 15.61 11.03
N SER A 127 -19.43 16.17 12.17
CA SER A 127 -18.56 17.06 12.98
C SER A 127 -17.32 16.37 13.56
N ASN A 128 -17.31 15.05 13.61
CA ASN A 128 -16.21 14.22 14.11
C ASN A 128 -15.32 13.64 13.00
N MET A 129 -15.58 13.99 11.74
CA MET A 129 -14.79 13.55 10.59
C MET A 129 -13.89 14.67 10.07
N VAL A 130 -12.70 14.29 9.67
CA VAL A 130 -11.76 15.15 8.95
C VAL A 130 -11.43 14.46 7.63
N ASP A 131 -11.62 15.17 6.53
CA ASP A 131 -11.24 14.70 5.22
C ASP A 131 -9.86 15.22 4.80
N ALA A 132 -9.11 14.38 4.10
CA ALA A 132 -7.88 14.76 3.44
C ALA A 132 -7.97 14.32 1.98
N VAL A 133 -8.20 15.28 1.09
CA VAL A 133 -8.18 15.04 -0.35
C VAL A 133 -6.75 15.24 -0.85
N LEU A 134 -6.11 14.17 -1.25
CA LEU A 134 -4.85 14.24 -1.98
C LEU A 134 -5.16 14.17 -3.47
N GLU A 135 -4.74 15.18 -4.22
CA GLU A 135 -4.71 15.09 -5.67
C GLU A 135 -3.73 13.98 -6.04
N GLY A 136 -4.28 12.80 -6.28
CA GLY A 136 -3.51 11.60 -6.47
C GLY A 136 -3.18 11.31 -7.92
N SER A 137 -2.18 10.48 -8.11
CA SER A 137 -1.80 9.92 -9.41
C SER A 137 -2.64 8.69 -9.80
N ARG A 138 -3.81 8.48 -9.19
CA ARG A 138 -4.70 7.38 -9.59
C ARG A 138 -5.34 7.71 -10.93
N TYR A 139 -5.22 6.79 -11.88
CA TYR A 139 -5.85 6.88 -13.18
C TYR A 139 -6.52 5.55 -13.53
N TYR A 140 -7.63 5.65 -14.26
CA TYR A 140 -8.28 4.48 -14.84
C TYR A 140 -7.66 4.20 -16.19
N TRP A 141 -7.37 2.94 -16.45
CA TRP A 141 -6.79 2.49 -17.70
C TRP A 141 -7.57 1.34 -18.28
N MET A 142 -7.60 1.26 -19.59
CA MET A 142 -8.10 0.12 -20.32
C MET A 142 -6.92 -0.56 -21.03
N LEU A 143 -6.70 -1.83 -20.70
CA LEU A 143 -5.68 -2.66 -21.35
C LEU A 143 -6.37 -3.59 -22.36
N PRO A 144 -6.40 -3.24 -23.66
CA PRO A 144 -6.94 -4.14 -24.67
C PRO A 144 -5.99 -5.31 -24.88
N ASN A 145 -6.52 -6.54 -24.84
CA ASN A 145 -5.76 -7.71 -25.26
C ASN A 145 -5.62 -7.72 -26.78
N HIS A 146 -4.47 -7.26 -27.28
CA HIS A 146 -4.19 -7.12 -28.71
C HIS A 146 -3.89 -8.45 -29.43
N GLU A 147 -3.79 -9.55 -28.71
CA GLU A 147 -3.59 -10.88 -29.28
C GLU A 147 -4.91 -11.60 -29.61
N ARG A 148 -6.06 -11.03 -29.23
CA ARG A 148 -7.35 -11.68 -29.37
C ARG A 148 -8.38 -10.87 -30.17
N GLY A 149 -9.00 -11.54 -31.14
CA GLY A 149 -10.17 -11.04 -31.87
C GLY A 149 -9.96 -9.69 -32.55
N VAL A 150 -10.99 -8.89 -32.57
CA VAL A 150 -11.00 -7.56 -33.24
C VAL A 150 -10.03 -6.54 -32.59
N LEU A 151 -9.60 -6.77 -31.36
CA LEU A 151 -8.65 -5.91 -30.69
C LEU A 151 -7.20 -6.08 -31.21
N GLY A 152 -6.94 -7.10 -32.00
CA GLY A 152 -5.69 -7.26 -32.75
C GLY A 152 -5.49 -6.17 -33.80
N ASP A 153 -6.57 -5.61 -34.36
CA ASP A 153 -6.49 -4.52 -35.31
C ASP A 153 -6.16 -3.18 -34.63
N PRO A 154 -5.06 -2.50 -35.02
CA PRO A 154 -4.71 -1.19 -34.50
C PRO A 154 -5.80 -0.12 -34.70
N LEU A 155 -6.55 -0.18 -35.84
CA LEU A 155 -7.61 0.78 -36.14
C LEU A 155 -8.77 0.67 -35.14
N VAL A 156 -9.11 -0.56 -34.75
CA VAL A 156 -10.13 -0.78 -33.69
C VAL A 156 -9.71 -0.20 -32.38
N ARG A 157 -8.46 -0.40 -31.96
CA ARG A 157 -7.93 0.20 -30.72
C ARG A 157 -7.91 1.72 -30.77
N GLN A 158 -7.56 2.31 -31.93
CA GLN A 158 -7.62 3.75 -32.13
C GLN A 158 -9.05 4.27 -32.04
N ALA A 159 -10.01 3.59 -32.68
CA ALA A 159 -11.42 3.96 -32.60
C ALA A 159 -11.93 3.98 -31.15
N ILE A 160 -11.60 2.95 -30.35
CA ILE A 160 -11.92 2.91 -28.92
C ILE A 160 -11.27 4.09 -28.18
N ALA A 161 -10.01 4.38 -28.45
CA ALA A 161 -9.30 5.50 -27.82
C ALA A 161 -9.91 6.85 -28.13
N HIS A 162 -10.45 7.04 -29.33
CA HIS A 162 -11.18 8.25 -29.73
C HIS A 162 -12.59 8.34 -29.14
N ALA A 163 -13.24 7.20 -28.90
CA ALA A 163 -14.58 7.15 -28.32
C ALA A 163 -14.59 7.48 -26.80
N LEU A 164 -13.43 7.36 -26.12
CA LEU A 164 -13.31 7.64 -24.68
C LEU A 164 -13.22 9.14 -24.43
N ASN A 165 -14.15 9.68 -23.63
CA ASN A 165 -14.04 11.02 -23.11
C ASN A 165 -13.00 11.07 -21.98
N ARG A 166 -11.85 11.71 -22.22
CA ARG A 166 -10.74 11.80 -21.26
C ARG A 166 -10.78 13.07 -20.40
N ARG A 167 -11.81 13.90 -20.54
CA ARG A 167 -11.92 15.22 -19.92
C ARG A 167 -13.07 15.32 -18.91
N SER A 168 -13.72 14.21 -18.60
CA SER A 168 -14.84 14.18 -17.64
C SER A 168 -14.36 13.80 -16.26
#